data_e7da26aec8461e73a6e36f9b78acdafa
#
_entry.id   e7da26aec8461e73a6e36f9b78acdafa
#
_cell.length_a   1.000
_cell.length_b   1.000
_cell.length_c   1.000
_cell.angle_alpha   90.00
_cell.angle_beta   90.00
_cell.angle_gamma   90.00
#
_symmetry.space_group_name_H-M   'P 1'
#
loop_
_entity.id
_entity.type
_entity.pdbx_description
1 polymer ?
#
loop_
_entity_poly.entity_id
_entity_poly.type
_entity_poly.pdbx_seq_one_letter_code
_entity_poly.pdbx_strand_id
1 'polypeptide(L)'
;MPELPEVETTVRALKPKLEKSRIKSFELRNKNLRWPVPSNLSKILISKNVSSLSRRAKYLIVDLGSEYLLIHLGMSGSLRYLSNNISPEKHDHWDLCFENGMILRYTDPRRFGSIHYTKDFK
;
A
#
# COMPACT_ATOMS: atom_id res chain seq x y z
N MET A 1 -2.26 0.96 17.56
CA MET A 1 -2.77 0.15 16.45
C MET A 1 -4.04 0.76 15.91
N PRO A 2 -4.14 1.01 14.60
CA PRO A 2 -5.39 1.49 14.03
C PRO A 2 -6.52 0.49 14.31
N GLU A 3 -7.62 1.02 14.77
CA GLU A 3 -8.81 0.23 15.03
C GLU A 3 -9.54 -0.09 13.73
N LEU A 4 -10.45 -1.07 13.76
CA LEU A 4 -11.23 -1.41 12.56
C LEU A 4 -11.94 -0.21 11.94
N PRO A 5 -12.56 0.71 12.71
CA PRO A 5 -13.17 1.90 12.10
C PRO A 5 -12.16 2.77 11.35
N GLU A 6 -10.94 2.89 11.84
CA GLU A 6 -9.90 3.68 11.17
C GLU A 6 -9.45 3.01 9.87
N VAL A 7 -9.29 1.69 9.88
CA VAL A 7 -8.95 0.94 8.67
C VAL A 7 -10.07 1.07 7.64
N GLU A 8 -11.32 0.94 8.08
CA GLU A 8 -12.47 1.08 7.18
C GLU A 8 -12.54 2.49 6.57
N THR A 9 -12.27 3.52 7.38
CA THR A 9 -12.24 4.90 6.92
C THR A 9 -11.15 5.10 5.87
N THR A 10 -9.97 4.52 6.08
CA THR A 10 -8.88 4.58 5.13
C THR A 10 -9.28 3.95 3.81
N VAL A 11 -9.88 2.76 3.85
CA VAL A 11 -10.33 2.06 2.64
C VAL A 11 -11.35 2.92 1.88
N ARG A 12 -12.34 3.47 2.58
CA ARG A 12 -13.37 4.30 1.94
C ARG A 12 -12.80 5.54 1.28
N ALA A 13 -11.81 6.16 1.92
CA ALA A 13 -11.17 7.36 1.37
C ALA A 13 -10.35 7.05 0.14
N LEU A 14 -9.64 5.90 0.14
CA LEU A 14 -8.73 5.53 -0.94
C LEU A 14 -9.41 4.83 -2.11
N LYS A 15 -10.51 4.12 -1.86
CA LYS A 15 -11.17 3.28 -2.86
C LYS A 15 -11.44 4.01 -4.19
N PRO A 16 -12.11 5.18 -4.19
CA PRO A 16 -12.39 5.85 -5.47
C PRO A 16 -11.14 6.39 -6.14
N LYS A 17 -10.05 6.57 -5.40
CA LYS A 17 -8.80 7.12 -5.94
C LYS A 17 -7.90 6.03 -6.51
N LEU A 18 -7.90 4.85 -5.91
CA LEU A 18 -7.01 3.76 -6.33
C LEU A 18 -7.64 2.84 -7.37
N GLU A 19 -8.95 2.63 -7.31
CA GLU A 19 -9.59 1.71 -8.26
C GLU A 19 -9.46 2.22 -9.67
N LYS A 20 -9.11 1.32 -10.59
CA LYS A 20 -8.83 1.59 -12.00
C LYS A 20 -7.51 2.32 -12.24
N SER A 21 -6.71 2.58 -11.20
CA SER A 21 -5.38 3.15 -11.37
C SER A 21 -4.40 2.11 -11.86
N ARG A 22 -3.40 2.56 -12.63
CA ARG A 22 -2.33 1.68 -13.12
C ARG A 22 -1.04 2.00 -12.40
N ILE A 23 -0.38 0.97 -11.90
CA ILE A 23 0.86 1.12 -11.15
C ILE A 23 2.01 1.37 -12.13
N LYS A 24 2.75 2.46 -11.89
CA LYS A 24 3.94 2.80 -12.64
C LYS A 24 5.18 2.19 -12.01
N SER A 25 5.31 2.28 -10.68
CA SER A 25 6.49 1.80 -9.97
C SER A 25 6.18 1.61 -8.49
N PHE A 26 7.08 0.93 -7.80
CA PHE A 26 7.04 0.77 -6.35
C PHE A 26 8.42 1.13 -5.82
N GLU A 27 8.48 2.17 -4.98
CA GLU A 27 9.74 2.66 -4.44
C GLU A 27 9.84 2.28 -2.97
N LEU A 28 10.80 1.44 -2.66
CA LEU A 28 11.03 0.94 -1.31
C LEU A 28 12.23 1.64 -0.70
N ARG A 29 12.02 2.34 0.41
CA ARG A 29 13.08 3.03 1.13
C ARG A 29 13.55 2.25 2.37
N ASN A 30 12.64 1.53 3.02
CA ASN A 30 12.99 0.72 4.19
C ASN A 30 12.31 -0.64 4.09
N LYS A 31 13.11 -1.67 3.86
CA LYS A 31 12.61 -3.04 3.72
C LYS A 31 12.34 -3.72 5.06
N ASN A 32 12.77 -3.09 6.17
CA ASN A 32 12.71 -3.70 7.51
C ASN A 32 11.46 -3.26 8.25
N LEU A 33 10.29 -3.67 7.77
CA LEU A 33 9.04 -3.52 8.46
C LEU A 33 8.85 -4.72 9.38
N ARG A 34 7.64 -4.97 9.87
CA ARG A 34 7.38 -6.13 10.73
C ARG A 34 7.87 -7.43 10.08
N TRP A 35 7.61 -7.56 8.79
CA TRP A 35 8.13 -8.64 7.96
C TRP A 35 8.94 -8.00 6.85
N PRO A 36 10.04 -8.62 6.41
CA PRO A 36 10.82 -8.06 5.31
C PRO A 36 9.96 -7.88 4.06
N VAL A 37 10.10 -6.74 3.39
CA VAL A 37 9.39 -6.50 2.13
C VAL A 37 10.08 -7.32 1.04
N PRO A 38 9.33 -8.08 0.22
CA PRO A 38 9.94 -8.88 -0.84
C PRO A 38 10.78 -8.01 -1.78
N SER A 39 12.01 -8.46 -2.07
CA SER A 39 12.96 -7.69 -2.87
C SER A 39 12.53 -7.52 -4.32
N ASN A 40 11.68 -8.42 -4.82
CA ASN A 40 11.22 -8.40 -6.21
C ASN A 40 9.85 -7.71 -6.37
N LEU A 41 9.32 -7.12 -5.31
CA LEU A 41 7.99 -6.54 -5.35
C LEU A 41 7.90 -5.41 -6.36
N SER A 42 8.95 -4.59 -6.49
CA SER A 42 8.97 -3.50 -7.46
C SER A 42 8.82 -3.99 -8.90
N LYS A 43 9.38 -5.15 -9.21
CA LYS A 43 9.27 -5.74 -10.55
C LYS A 43 7.89 -6.33 -10.79
N ILE A 44 7.33 -6.98 -9.78
CA ILE A 44 6.03 -7.64 -9.87
C ILE A 44 4.92 -6.61 -10.12
N LEU A 45 4.99 -5.45 -9.47
CA LEU A 45 3.89 -4.49 -9.46
C LEU A 45 3.82 -3.60 -10.70
N ILE A 46 4.92 -3.45 -11.44
CA ILE A 46 4.93 -2.56 -12.62
C ILE A 46 3.83 -2.96 -13.60
N SER A 47 3.06 -1.97 -14.06
CA SER A 47 2.00 -2.10 -15.04
C SER A 47 0.77 -2.88 -14.58
N LYS A 48 0.69 -3.23 -13.31
CA LYS A 48 -0.53 -3.85 -12.79
C LYS A 48 -1.61 -2.79 -12.61
N ASN A 49 -2.85 -3.19 -12.83
CA ASN A 49 -4.01 -2.33 -12.61
C ASN A 49 -4.65 -2.68 -11.27
N VAL A 50 -5.10 -1.67 -10.54
CA VAL A 50 -5.86 -1.87 -9.31
C VAL A 50 -7.31 -2.11 -9.69
N SER A 51 -7.79 -3.34 -9.52
CA SER A 51 -9.18 -3.68 -9.80
C SER A 51 -10.11 -3.20 -8.70
N SER A 52 -9.71 -3.40 -7.45
CA SER A 52 -10.52 -2.96 -6.32
C SER A 52 -9.65 -2.82 -5.07
N LEU A 53 -10.20 -2.09 -4.10
CA LEU A 53 -9.63 -1.97 -2.77
C LEU A 53 -10.69 -2.40 -1.77
N SER A 54 -10.33 -3.27 -0.85
CA SER A 54 -11.26 -3.75 0.16
C SER A 54 -10.53 -3.97 1.48
N ARG A 55 -11.28 -4.42 2.48
CA ARG A 55 -10.73 -4.71 3.81
C ARG A 55 -11.12 -6.12 4.22
N ARG A 56 -10.19 -6.81 4.86
CA ARG A 56 -10.48 -8.07 5.54
C ARG A 56 -9.77 -8.03 6.89
N ALA A 57 -10.55 -8.05 7.98
CA ALA A 57 -10.01 -7.79 9.31
C ALA A 57 -9.26 -6.45 9.30
N LYS A 58 -8.03 -6.39 9.76
CA LYS A 58 -7.23 -5.15 9.77
C LYS A 58 -6.30 -5.02 8.57
N TYR A 59 -6.49 -5.84 7.54
CA TYR A 59 -5.72 -5.75 6.31
C TYR A 59 -6.49 -4.96 5.26
N LEU A 60 -5.77 -4.07 4.58
CA LEU A 60 -6.24 -3.51 3.31
C LEU A 60 -5.81 -4.47 2.21
N ILE A 61 -6.73 -4.74 1.29
CA ILE A 61 -6.49 -5.68 0.21
C ILE A 61 -6.59 -4.94 -1.11
N VAL A 62 -5.45 -4.86 -1.82
CA VAL A 62 -5.40 -4.28 -3.16
C VAL A 62 -5.50 -5.43 -4.14
N ASP A 63 -6.62 -5.51 -4.84
CA ASP A 63 -6.87 -6.54 -5.85
C ASP A 63 -6.27 -6.08 -7.17
N LEU A 64 -5.36 -6.87 -7.72
CA LEU A 64 -4.66 -6.58 -8.97
C LEU A 64 -5.13 -7.47 -10.12
N GLY A 65 -6.33 -8.03 -9.98
CA GLY A 65 -6.91 -8.94 -10.95
C GLY A 65 -6.82 -10.37 -10.47
N SER A 66 -5.67 -10.99 -10.64
CA SER A 66 -5.44 -12.36 -10.16
C SER A 66 -4.38 -12.42 -9.06
N GLU A 67 -4.01 -11.27 -8.53
CA GLU A 67 -2.96 -11.14 -7.52
C GLU A 67 -3.40 -10.08 -6.52
N TYR A 68 -2.76 -10.08 -5.34
CA TYR A 68 -3.20 -9.20 -4.26
C TYR A 68 -2.02 -8.64 -3.50
N LEU A 69 -2.15 -7.36 -3.09
CA LEU A 69 -1.32 -6.79 -2.04
C LEU A 69 -2.12 -6.78 -0.75
N LEU A 70 -1.50 -7.20 0.33
CA LEU A 70 -2.09 -7.19 1.66
C LEU A 70 -1.29 -6.21 2.51
N ILE A 71 -1.95 -5.13 2.96
CA ILE A 71 -1.28 -4.07 3.70
C ILE A 71 -1.85 -4.02 5.11
N HIS A 72 -1.00 -4.12 6.11
CA HIS A 72 -1.37 -4.01 7.51
C HIS A 72 -0.71 -2.76 8.08
N LEU A 73 -1.50 -1.90 8.72
CA LEU A 73 -0.99 -0.62 9.20
C LEU A 73 -0.24 -0.71 10.53
N GLY A 74 -0.30 -1.85 11.20
CA GLY A 74 0.38 -2.03 12.48
C GLY A 74 -0.22 -1.12 13.55
N MET A 75 0.65 -0.51 14.35
CA MET A 75 0.23 0.35 15.44
C MET A 75 0.21 1.83 15.06
N SER A 76 1.10 2.25 14.17
CA SER A 76 1.27 3.66 13.83
C SER A 76 1.29 3.92 12.32
N GLY A 77 0.97 2.90 11.52
CA GLY A 77 1.02 3.05 10.08
C GLY A 77 -0.14 3.84 9.52
N SER A 78 0.12 4.57 8.45
CA SER A 78 -0.90 5.31 7.71
C SER A 78 -0.57 5.31 6.22
N LEU A 79 -1.61 5.51 5.42
CA LEU A 79 -1.49 5.61 3.97
C LEU A 79 -2.03 6.97 3.54
N ARG A 80 -1.28 7.67 2.69
CA ARG A 80 -1.65 8.97 2.17
C ARG A 80 -1.57 8.98 0.66
N TYR A 81 -2.59 9.53 0.03
CA TYR A 81 -2.64 9.67 -1.43
C TYR A 81 -2.18 11.07 -1.79
N LEU A 82 -1.00 11.19 -2.39
CA LEU A 82 -0.29 12.44 -2.57
C LEU A 82 0.20 12.60 -4.00
N SER A 83 0.54 13.85 -4.36
CA SER A 83 1.27 14.10 -5.60
C SER A 83 2.71 13.59 -5.45
N ASN A 84 3.28 13.10 -6.56
CA ASN A 84 4.64 12.54 -6.56
C ASN A 84 5.74 13.59 -6.31
N ASN A 85 5.40 14.88 -6.33
CA ASN A 85 6.39 15.93 -6.08
C ASN A 85 6.63 16.23 -4.60
N ILE A 86 5.93 15.54 -3.71
CA ILE A 86 6.11 15.69 -2.27
C ILE A 86 7.23 14.77 -1.80
N SER A 87 8.31 15.36 -1.30
CA SER A 87 9.50 14.61 -0.88
C SER A 87 9.17 13.70 0.31
N PRO A 88 9.71 12.47 0.33
CA PRO A 88 9.50 11.58 1.47
C PRO A 88 10.27 12.06 2.69
N GLU A 89 9.73 11.70 3.87
CA GLU A 89 10.35 12.01 5.14
C GLU A 89 10.83 10.72 5.81
N LYS A 90 11.39 10.84 7.00
CA LYS A 90 12.11 9.77 7.68
C LYS A 90 11.34 8.45 7.80
N HIS A 91 10.04 8.53 8.10
CA HIS A 91 9.22 7.33 8.33
C HIS A 91 8.37 6.93 7.14
N ASP A 92 8.64 7.50 5.98
CA ASP A 92 7.95 7.17 4.74
C ASP A 92 8.68 6.00 4.06
N HIS A 93 8.21 4.79 4.33
CA HIS A 93 8.98 3.58 4.01
C HIS A 93 8.82 3.09 2.59
N TRP A 94 7.67 3.33 1.97
CA TRP A 94 7.49 3.00 0.57
C TRP A 94 6.42 3.86 -0.08
N ASP A 95 6.54 3.97 -1.40
CA ASP A 95 5.55 4.63 -2.26
C ASP A 95 5.11 3.68 -3.35
N LEU A 96 3.80 3.56 -3.54
CA LEU A 96 3.23 2.93 -4.71
C LEU A 96 2.86 4.05 -5.68
N CYS A 97 3.56 4.10 -6.83
CA CYS A 97 3.45 5.21 -7.77
C CYS A 97 2.53 4.82 -8.92
N PHE A 98 1.63 5.73 -9.30
CA PHE A 98 0.66 5.48 -10.35
C PHE A 98 0.97 6.31 -11.60
N GLU A 99 0.45 5.88 -12.74
CA GLU A 99 0.73 6.55 -14.01
C GLU A 99 0.13 7.96 -14.08
N ASN A 100 -0.85 8.26 -13.24
CA ASN A 100 -1.46 9.59 -13.17
C ASN A 100 -0.63 10.62 -12.40
N GLY A 101 0.56 10.24 -11.93
CA GLY A 101 1.43 11.15 -11.17
C GLY A 101 1.15 11.20 -9.68
N MET A 102 0.17 10.45 -9.20
CA MET A 102 -0.12 10.34 -7.78
C MET A 102 0.60 9.15 -7.17
N ILE A 103 0.76 9.18 -5.85
CA ILE A 103 1.40 8.09 -5.12
C ILE A 103 0.56 7.74 -3.89
N LEU A 104 0.68 6.48 -3.49
CA LEU A 104 0.20 6.01 -2.20
C LEU A 104 1.40 5.80 -1.31
N ARG A 105 1.54 6.64 -0.28
CA ARG A 105 2.70 6.66 0.60
C ARG A 105 2.40 6.01 1.93
N TYR A 106 3.25 5.07 2.31
CA TYR A 106 3.14 4.38 3.59
C TYR A 106 4.11 4.99 4.60
N THR A 107 3.54 5.47 5.71
CA THR A 107 4.29 6.09 6.80
C THR A 107 4.08 5.27 8.07
N ASP A 108 5.16 4.92 8.77
CA ASP A 108 5.04 4.10 9.97
C ASP A 108 6.26 4.28 10.88
N PRO A 109 6.18 5.19 11.87
CA PRO A 109 7.32 5.43 12.76
C PRO A 109 7.78 4.18 13.51
N ARG A 110 6.87 3.27 13.86
CA ARG A 110 7.20 2.08 14.65
C ARG A 110 7.52 0.85 13.80
N ARG A 111 7.23 0.87 12.51
CA ARG A 111 7.52 -0.20 11.56
C ARG A 111 6.88 -1.53 11.92
N PHE A 112 5.71 -1.51 12.57
CA PHE A 112 4.97 -2.71 12.94
C PHE A 112 3.96 -3.14 11.89
N GLY A 113 3.78 -2.35 10.85
CA GLY A 113 2.93 -2.73 9.73
C GLY A 113 3.65 -3.63 8.75
N SER A 114 2.96 -4.04 7.69
CA SER A 114 3.52 -4.95 6.71
C SER A 114 2.87 -4.76 5.35
N ILE A 115 3.57 -5.25 4.33
CA ILE A 115 3.03 -5.37 2.98
C ILE A 115 3.42 -6.74 2.43
N HIS A 116 2.42 -7.47 1.93
CA HIS A 116 2.61 -8.81 1.38
C HIS A 116 2.01 -8.89 0.00
N TYR A 117 2.58 -9.75 -0.82
CA TYR A 117 2.08 -10.05 -2.15
C TYR A 117 1.71 -11.53 -2.21
N THR A 118 0.55 -11.83 -2.79
CA THR A 118 0.13 -13.21 -2.95
C THR A 118 -0.73 -13.37 -4.20
N LYS A 119 -0.64 -14.53 -4.82
CA LYS A 119 -1.53 -14.91 -5.93
C LYS A 119 -2.73 -15.71 -5.43
N ASP A 120 -2.69 -16.14 -4.20
CA ASP A 120 -3.69 -17.04 -3.64
C ASP A 120 -4.20 -16.44 -2.33
N PHE A 121 -5.38 -15.86 -2.40
CA PHE A 121 -5.98 -15.20 -1.25
C PHE A 121 -7.38 -15.73 -1.02
N LYS A 122 -7.62 -16.17 0.23
CA LYS A 122 -8.93 -16.71 0.63
C LYS A 122 -9.42 -16.11 1.93
#